data_a467bc1f6c00487129a578e8a9caaaac
#
_entry.id   a467bc1f6c00487129a578e8a9caaaac
#
_cell.length_a   1.000
_cell.length_b   1.000
_cell.length_c   1.000
_cell.angle_alpha   90.00
_cell.angle_beta   90.00
_cell.angle_gamma   90.00
#
_symmetry.space_group_name_H-M   'P 1'
#
loop_
_entity.id
_entity.type
_entity.pdbx_description
1 polymer ?
#
loop_
_entity_poly.entity_id
_entity_poly.type
_entity_poly.pdbx_seq_one_letter_code
_entity_poly.pdbx_strand_id
1 'polypeptide(L)'
;MKKYLSLLLACVLMLALLCACGKKDAAEQTPAPETPPTQTAATSGVDTSCKLYFPNDAVDDLRTDTAQIPDTEPAVTVAYAQAIVAQLIAHDALPKDSEVLAISKDGDALSLDMNEAFLAGLRASGSTGEFLYMGSLVN
;
A
#
# COMPACT_ATOMS: atom_id res chain seq x y z
N MET A 1 -5.06 -34.14 -41.91
CA MET A 1 -5.83 -34.87 -40.87
C MET A 1 -5.15 -34.86 -39.50
N LYS A 2 -3.82 -35.06 -39.38
CA LYS A 2 -3.12 -35.09 -38.06
C LYS A 2 -3.15 -33.76 -37.28
N LYS A 3 -3.21 -32.62 -37.95
CA LYS A 3 -3.20 -31.29 -37.30
C LYS A 3 -4.52 -30.96 -36.58
N TYR A 4 -5.64 -31.46 -37.07
CA TYR A 4 -6.96 -31.23 -36.44
C TYR A 4 -7.23 -32.17 -35.25
N LEU A 5 -6.59 -33.35 -35.27
CA LEU A 5 -6.71 -34.32 -34.17
C LEU A 5 -6.05 -33.76 -32.87
N SER A 6 -4.91 -33.06 -33.02
CA SER A 6 -4.23 -32.42 -31.87
C SER A 6 -5.03 -31.27 -31.29
N LEU A 7 -5.70 -30.47 -32.11
CA LEU A 7 -6.54 -29.37 -31.67
C LEU A 7 -7.78 -29.87 -30.97
N LEU A 8 -8.39 -30.95 -31.44
CA LEU A 8 -9.58 -31.55 -30.82
C LEU A 8 -9.26 -32.19 -29.47
N LEU A 9 -8.08 -32.78 -29.32
CA LEU A 9 -7.61 -33.33 -28.05
C LEU A 9 -7.37 -32.25 -27.02
N ALA A 10 -6.84 -31.09 -27.41
CA ALA A 10 -6.61 -29.94 -26.52
C ALA A 10 -7.93 -29.33 -26.01
N CYS A 11 -8.97 -29.24 -26.87
CA CYS A 11 -10.29 -28.75 -26.47
C CYS A 11 -10.99 -29.68 -25.47
N VAL A 12 -10.88 -30.99 -25.64
CA VAL A 12 -11.49 -31.97 -24.72
C VAL A 12 -10.81 -31.94 -23.35
N LEU A 13 -9.50 -31.70 -23.29
CA LEU A 13 -8.78 -31.57 -22.01
C LEU A 13 -9.18 -30.27 -21.25
N MET A 14 -9.46 -29.19 -21.96
CA MET A 14 -9.92 -27.93 -21.32
C MET A 14 -11.33 -28.02 -20.78
N LEU A 15 -12.24 -28.79 -21.41
CA LEU A 15 -13.60 -28.98 -20.89
C LEU A 15 -13.68 -29.84 -19.63
N ALA A 16 -12.70 -30.73 -19.40
CA ALA A 16 -12.67 -31.59 -18.22
C ALA A 16 -12.33 -30.89 -16.92
N LEU A 17 -11.75 -29.68 -16.96
CA LEU A 17 -11.35 -28.91 -15.80
C LEU A 17 -12.47 -28.03 -15.19
N LEU A 18 -13.62 -27.91 -15.84
CA LEU A 18 -14.74 -27.08 -15.42
C LEU A 18 -15.84 -27.79 -14.57
N CYS A 19 -15.71 -29.08 -14.31
CA CYS A 19 -16.72 -29.86 -13.60
C CYS A 19 -16.34 -30.27 -12.16
N ALA A 20 -15.40 -29.62 -11.50
CA ALA A 20 -15.03 -29.92 -10.11
C ALA A 20 -15.53 -28.86 -9.13
N CYS A 21 -16.83 -28.52 -9.16
CA CYS A 21 -17.50 -27.81 -8.08
C CYS A 21 -18.58 -28.71 -7.50
N GLY A 22 -18.17 -29.74 -6.73
CA GLY A 22 -19.05 -30.61 -5.98
C GLY A 22 -19.49 -29.95 -4.67
N LYS A 23 -20.80 -29.79 -4.52
CA LYS A 23 -21.50 -29.50 -3.27
C LYS A 23 -21.07 -30.51 -2.19
N LYS A 24 -20.77 -30.04 -0.99
CA LYS A 24 -20.74 -30.85 0.21
C LYS A 24 -21.88 -30.45 1.13
N ASP A 25 -22.67 -31.45 1.42
CA ASP A 25 -23.83 -31.44 2.28
C ASP A 25 -23.50 -31.07 3.73
N ALA A 26 -24.51 -30.49 4.37
CA ALA A 26 -24.56 -30.15 5.78
C ALA A 26 -24.30 -31.36 6.69
N ALA A 27 -23.39 -31.21 7.62
CA ALA A 27 -23.34 -32.03 8.83
C ALA A 27 -23.62 -31.12 10.02
N GLU A 28 -24.75 -31.38 10.63
CA GLU A 28 -25.24 -30.88 11.90
C GLU A 28 -24.16 -31.00 12.99
N GLN A 29 -23.69 -29.88 13.51
CA GLN A 29 -22.89 -29.85 14.73
C GLN A 29 -23.66 -29.12 15.82
N THR A 30 -23.94 -29.88 16.87
CA THR A 30 -24.44 -29.51 18.18
C THR A 30 -23.72 -28.30 18.75
N PRO A 31 -24.40 -27.27 19.30
CA PRO A 31 -23.76 -26.11 19.88
C PRO A 31 -23.03 -26.45 21.16
N ALA A 32 -21.71 -26.27 21.15
CA ALA A 32 -20.91 -26.14 22.36
C ALA A 32 -21.12 -24.77 23.01
N PRO A 33 -21.05 -24.62 24.33
CA PRO A 33 -21.37 -23.37 25.01
C PRO A 33 -20.39 -22.28 24.63
N GLU A 34 -20.95 -21.17 24.16
CA GLU A 34 -20.24 -19.93 23.87
C GLU A 34 -19.57 -19.39 25.14
N THR A 35 -18.25 -19.40 25.13
CA THR A 35 -17.47 -18.56 26.04
C THR A 35 -17.68 -17.10 25.60
N PRO A 36 -18.06 -16.17 26.48
CA PRO A 36 -18.23 -14.77 26.09
C PRO A 36 -16.91 -14.25 25.49
N PRO A 37 -16.95 -13.50 24.38
CA PRO A 37 -15.75 -12.85 23.90
C PRO A 37 -15.27 -11.90 24.99
N THR A 38 -14.08 -12.13 25.50
CA THR A 38 -13.36 -11.15 26.30
C THR A 38 -13.27 -9.90 25.45
N GLN A 39 -14.10 -8.91 25.75
CA GLN A 39 -13.94 -7.57 25.22
C GLN A 39 -12.59 -7.06 25.73
N THR A 40 -11.57 -7.24 24.90
CA THR A 40 -10.36 -6.45 25.03
C THR A 40 -10.82 -5.00 24.96
N ALA A 41 -10.65 -4.28 26.06
CA ALA A 41 -10.96 -2.88 26.15
C ALA A 41 -10.33 -2.19 24.94
N ALA A 42 -11.16 -1.65 24.05
CA ALA A 42 -10.71 -0.78 23.01
C ALA A 42 -10.07 0.43 23.71
N THR A 43 -8.76 0.41 23.78
CA THR A 43 -7.99 1.62 23.98
C THR A 43 -8.44 2.54 22.85
N SER A 44 -9.08 3.65 23.19
CA SER A 44 -9.39 4.71 22.24
C SER A 44 -8.08 5.35 21.81
N GLY A 45 -7.28 4.60 21.06
CA GLY A 45 -6.13 5.11 20.34
C GLY A 45 -6.64 5.88 19.14
N VAL A 46 -6.12 7.06 18.94
CA VAL A 46 -6.28 7.79 17.69
C VAL A 46 -5.79 6.85 16.57
N ASP A 47 -6.60 6.69 15.53
CA ASP A 47 -6.17 5.90 14.36
C ASP A 47 -5.05 6.69 13.66
N THR A 48 -3.82 6.21 13.82
CA THR A 48 -2.62 6.78 13.22
C THR A 48 -2.26 6.11 11.89
N SER A 49 -3.15 5.27 11.36
CA SER A 49 -2.94 4.66 10.06
C SER A 49 -3.14 5.67 8.93
N CYS A 50 -2.26 5.63 7.95
CA CYS A 50 -2.41 6.39 6.71
C CYS A 50 -2.08 5.51 5.50
N LYS A 51 -2.69 5.85 4.37
CA LYS A 51 -2.42 5.21 3.09
C LYS A 51 -1.27 5.94 2.43
N LEU A 52 -0.19 5.23 2.15
CA LEU A 52 0.99 5.75 1.49
C LEU A 52 1.18 5.09 0.13
N TYR A 53 1.92 5.77 -0.73
CA TYR A 53 2.25 5.33 -2.08
C TYR A 53 3.76 5.07 -2.17
N PHE A 54 4.11 3.89 -2.67
CA PHE A 54 5.50 3.44 -2.77
C PHE A 54 5.80 2.97 -4.19
N PRO A 55 7.04 3.08 -4.67
CA PRO A 55 7.43 2.42 -5.90
C PRO A 55 7.12 0.92 -5.85
N ASN A 56 6.64 0.35 -6.96
CA ASN A 56 6.49 -1.08 -7.10
C ASN A 56 7.87 -1.76 -7.30
N ASP A 57 7.91 -3.09 -7.28
CA ASP A 57 9.16 -3.85 -7.40
C ASP A 57 9.86 -3.68 -8.77
N ALA A 58 9.12 -3.29 -9.81
CA ALA A 58 9.66 -2.99 -11.13
C ALA A 58 10.19 -1.55 -11.25
N VAL A 59 9.91 -0.70 -10.27
CA VAL A 59 10.31 0.71 -10.23
C VAL A 59 9.80 1.51 -11.44
N ASP A 60 8.59 1.21 -11.89
CA ASP A 60 7.94 1.84 -13.04
C ASP A 60 6.54 2.40 -12.74
N ASP A 61 5.98 2.08 -11.55
CA ASP A 61 4.67 2.56 -11.09
C ASP A 61 4.62 2.63 -9.56
N LEU A 62 3.52 3.15 -9.02
CA LEU A 62 3.27 3.25 -7.58
C LEU A 62 2.28 2.17 -7.12
N ARG A 63 2.58 1.51 -6.02
CA ARG A 63 1.65 0.67 -5.25
C ARG A 63 1.23 1.41 -3.98
N THR A 64 0.08 1.04 -3.43
CA THR A 64 -0.41 1.60 -2.17
C THR A 64 -0.27 0.60 -1.04
N ASP A 65 0.06 1.11 0.15
CA ASP A 65 0.09 0.33 1.38
C ASP A 65 -0.40 1.17 2.55
N THR A 66 -0.77 0.53 3.65
CA THR A 66 -1.19 1.22 4.88
C THR A 66 -0.02 1.23 5.86
N ALA A 67 0.43 2.42 6.22
CA ALA A 67 1.47 2.61 7.22
C ALA A 67 0.88 3.14 8.53
N GLN A 68 1.50 2.78 9.64
CA GLN A 68 1.24 3.37 10.95
C GLN A 68 2.20 4.54 11.14
N ILE A 69 1.65 5.71 11.47
CA ILE A 69 2.47 6.88 11.82
C ILE A 69 2.58 6.94 13.34
N PRO A 70 3.70 6.47 13.91
CA PRO A 70 3.83 6.38 15.36
C PRO A 70 3.91 7.77 15.99
N ASP A 71 3.38 7.88 17.20
CA ASP A 71 3.54 9.02 18.11
C ASP A 71 3.04 10.39 17.61
N THR A 72 2.25 10.40 16.52
CA THR A 72 1.78 11.65 15.91
C THR A 72 0.30 11.54 15.54
N GLU A 73 -0.52 12.50 15.95
CA GLU A 73 -1.89 12.60 15.46
C GLU A 73 -1.91 13.21 14.05
N PRO A 74 -2.85 12.76 13.17
CA PRO A 74 -3.03 13.34 11.85
C PRO A 74 -3.27 14.85 11.94
N ALA A 75 -2.32 15.64 11.46
CA ALA A 75 -2.41 17.10 11.52
C ALA A 75 -1.52 17.76 10.45
N VAL A 76 -1.84 19.00 10.08
CA VAL A 76 -1.00 19.82 9.20
C VAL A 76 0.15 20.42 10.02
N THR A 77 1.11 19.59 10.40
CA THR A 77 2.30 19.96 11.19
C THR A 77 3.56 19.39 10.57
N VAL A 78 4.69 20.06 10.81
CA VAL A 78 6.01 19.55 10.38
C VAL A 78 6.29 18.17 10.99
N ALA A 79 5.93 17.95 12.25
CA ALA A 79 6.14 16.66 12.93
C ALA A 79 5.39 15.52 12.25
N TYR A 80 4.12 15.71 11.90
CA TYR A 80 3.33 14.70 11.20
C TYR A 80 3.86 14.45 9.76
N ALA A 81 4.16 15.53 9.01
CA ALA A 81 4.72 15.42 7.68
C ALA A 81 6.09 14.71 7.70
N GLN A 82 6.94 15.03 8.68
CA GLN A 82 8.24 14.37 8.85
C GLN A 82 8.09 12.87 9.19
N ALA A 83 7.10 12.50 9.98
CA ALA A 83 6.83 11.09 10.30
C ALA A 83 6.39 10.32 9.04
N ILE A 84 5.59 10.90 8.17
CA ILE A 84 5.24 10.34 6.85
C ILE A 84 6.50 10.20 5.97
N VAL A 85 7.29 11.27 5.84
CA VAL A 85 8.54 11.26 5.06
C VAL A 85 9.49 10.17 5.55
N ALA A 86 9.60 9.97 6.87
CA ALA A 86 10.42 8.90 7.44
C ALA A 86 9.95 7.49 6.99
N GLN A 87 8.64 7.26 6.90
CA GLN A 87 8.10 6.01 6.37
C GLN A 87 8.42 5.85 4.87
N LEU A 88 8.28 6.90 4.09
CA LEU A 88 8.61 6.87 2.66
C LEU A 88 10.09 6.60 2.42
N ILE A 89 10.99 7.18 3.23
CA ILE A 89 12.44 6.91 3.17
C ILE A 89 12.75 5.45 3.56
N ALA A 90 12.10 4.92 4.58
CA ALA A 90 12.30 3.55 5.04
C ALA A 90 11.94 2.50 3.97
N HIS A 91 11.09 2.87 3.02
CA HIS A 91 10.68 2.05 1.88
C HIS A 91 11.29 2.48 0.54
N ASP A 92 12.39 3.23 0.58
CA ASP A 92 13.11 3.75 -0.60
C ASP A 92 12.21 4.58 -1.57
N ALA A 93 11.10 5.11 -1.06
CA ALA A 93 10.16 5.95 -1.82
C ALA A 93 10.53 7.44 -1.83
N LEU A 94 11.55 7.84 -1.07
CA LEU A 94 12.16 9.17 -1.08
C LEU A 94 13.68 9.06 -0.92
N PRO A 95 14.43 10.07 -1.37
CA PRO A 95 15.87 10.16 -1.13
C PRO A 95 16.21 10.11 0.36
N LYS A 96 17.30 9.43 0.72
CA LYS A 96 17.82 9.42 2.09
C LYS A 96 18.12 10.84 2.55
N ASP A 97 17.99 11.06 3.84
CA ASP A 97 18.21 12.35 4.50
C ASP A 97 17.25 13.47 4.05
N SER A 98 16.12 13.12 3.42
CA SER A 98 15.04 14.05 3.12
C SER A 98 14.37 14.52 4.42
N GLU A 99 14.12 15.82 4.55
CA GLU A 99 13.45 16.42 5.72
C GLU A 99 12.45 17.47 5.28
N VAL A 100 11.36 17.57 6.05
CA VAL A 100 10.37 18.64 5.93
C VAL A 100 10.82 19.81 6.80
N LEU A 101 11.12 20.95 6.21
CA LEU A 101 11.52 22.17 6.90
C LEU A 101 10.33 23.01 7.35
N ALA A 102 9.31 23.08 6.48
CA ALA A 102 8.07 23.79 6.79
C ALA A 102 6.88 23.14 6.07
N ILE A 103 5.69 23.36 6.64
CA ILE A 103 4.42 23.00 6.04
C ILE A 103 3.46 24.18 6.18
N SER A 104 2.71 24.47 5.14
CA SER A 104 1.66 25.48 5.16
C SER A 104 0.45 25.01 4.37
N LYS A 105 -0.72 25.50 4.77
CA LYS A 105 -1.98 25.22 4.09
C LYS A 105 -2.64 26.53 3.71
N ASP A 106 -3.03 26.63 2.44
CA ASP A 106 -3.82 27.76 1.91
C ASP A 106 -5.04 27.19 1.17
N GLY A 107 -6.20 27.34 1.77
CA GLY A 107 -7.42 26.67 1.29
C GLY A 107 -7.26 25.16 1.25
N ASP A 108 -7.35 24.58 0.06
CA ASP A 108 -7.17 23.14 -0.19
C ASP A 108 -5.75 22.77 -0.63
N ALA A 109 -4.88 23.78 -0.83
CA ALA A 109 -3.49 23.54 -1.19
C ALA A 109 -2.61 23.32 0.05
N LEU A 110 -1.78 22.30 0.01
CA LEU A 110 -0.75 22.00 1.00
C LEU A 110 0.62 22.23 0.37
N SER A 111 1.45 23.04 1.01
CA SER A 111 2.82 23.31 0.58
C SER A 111 3.81 22.71 1.58
N LEU A 112 4.76 21.96 1.06
CA LEU A 112 5.87 21.39 1.80
C LEU A 112 7.17 22.07 1.36
N ASP A 113 7.94 22.56 2.33
CA ASP A 113 9.31 23.02 2.11
C ASP A 113 10.26 21.90 2.50
N MET A 114 11.05 21.40 1.54
CA MET A 114 11.94 20.26 1.70
C MET A 114 13.39 20.71 1.70
N ASN A 115 14.24 19.97 2.42
CA ASN A 115 15.66 20.26 2.50
C ASN A 115 16.41 20.00 1.18
N GLU A 116 17.69 20.41 1.13
CA GLU A 116 18.53 20.25 -0.06
C GLU A 116 18.84 18.77 -0.38
N ALA A 117 18.84 17.86 0.59
CA ALA A 117 19.06 16.44 0.36
C ALA A 117 17.95 15.84 -0.52
N PHE A 118 16.69 16.22 -0.29
CA PHE A 118 15.57 15.86 -1.15
C PHE A 118 15.79 16.35 -2.60
N LEU A 119 16.14 17.63 -2.78
CA LEU A 119 16.37 18.19 -4.10
C LEU A 119 17.55 17.53 -4.83
N ALA A 120 18.63 17.24 -4.12
CA ALA A 120 19.79 16.56 -4.68
C ALA A 120 19.46 15.14 -5.13
N GLY A 121 18.73 14.39 -4.30
CA GLY A 121 18.27 13.04 -4.62
C GLY A 121 17.30 13.03 -5.81
N LEU A 122 16.36 13.99 -5.84
CA LEU A 122 15.43 14.15 -6.95
C LEU A 122 16.16 14.37 -8.29
N ARG A 123 17.13 15.29 -8.32
CA ARG A 123 17.94 15.55 -9.52
C ARG A 123 18.79 14.35 -9.95
N ALA A 124 19.25 13.54 -9.00
CA ALA A 124 20.08 12.37 -9.28
C ALA A 124 19.27 11.16 -9.78
N SER A 125 17.95 11.11 -9.53
CA SER A 125 17.11 9.94 -9.81
C SER A 125 16.68 9.78 -11.28
N GLY A 126 16.85 10.82 -12.09
CA GLY A 126 16.34 10.85 -13.47
C GLY A 126 14.81 10.92 -13.54
N SER A 127 14.26 10.95 -14.75
CA SER A 127 12.83 11.21 -14.95
C SER A 127 11.90 10.18 -14.30
N THR A 128 12.27 8.90 -14.32
CA THR A 128 11.46 7.85 -13.67
C THR A 128 11.49 7.99 -12.15
N GLY A 129 12.68 8.18 -11.58
CA GLY A 129 12.82 8.39 -10.13
C GLY A 129 12.16 9.67 -9.65
N GLU A 130 12.26 10.75 -10.42
CA GLU A 130 11.56 12.00 -10.13
C GLU A 130 10.04 11.79 -10.09
N PHE A 131 9.49 11.09 -11.09
CA PHE A 131 8.06 10.74 -11.12
C PHE A 131 7.63 9.92 -9.89
N LEU A 132 8.41 8.90 -9.54
CA LEU A 132 8.10 8.03 -8.40
C LEU A 132 8.20 8.77 -7.06
N TYR A 133 9.26 9.55 -6.84
CA TYR A 133 9.44 10.33 -5.61
C TYR A 133 8.35 11.39 -5.45
N MET A 134 8.06 12.15 -6.50
CA MET A 134 6.98 13.13 -6.45
C MET A 134 5.62 12.47 -6.29
N GLY A 135 5.39 11.36 -6.99
CA GLY A 135 4.15 10.60 -6.87
C GLY A 135 3.95 10.04 -5.46
N SER A 136 4.99 9.55 -4.80
CA SER A 136 4.92 9.06 -3.41
C SER A 136 4.62 10.18 -2.41
N LEU A 137 5.13 11.40 -2.67
CA LEU A 137 4.99 12.53 -1.76
C LEU A 137 3.63 13.24 -1.86
N VAL A 138 3.01 13.29 -3.05
CA VAL A 138 1.82 14.12 -3.31
C VAL A 138 0.49 13.35 -3.36
N ASN A 139 0.51 12.02 -3.27
CA ASN A 139 -0.71 11.19 -3.31
C ASN A 139 -1.24 10.75 -1.93
#